data_02c89c9aada1a0cc10511bcb00620625
#
_entry.id   02c89c9aada1a0cc10511bcb00620625
#
_cell.length_a   1.000
_cell.length_b   1.000
_cell.length_c   1.000
_cell.angle_alpha   90.00
_cell.angle_beta   90.00
_cell.angle_gamma   90.00
#
_symmetry.space_group_name_H-M   'P 1'
#
loop_
_entity.id
_entity.type
_entity.pdbx_description
1 polymer ?
#
loop_
_entity_poly.entity_id
_entity_poly.type
_entity_poly.pdbx_seq_one_letter_code
_entity_poly.pdbx_strand_id
1 'polypeptide(L)'
;MNDDSQYNHAIKVKLLLFGSIAEIFGRKNLEVAVEYGTTVNQLISRFQLSEQIISGIKIAIDGQIIDNFDVQLSDSSEIALMPPFSGG
;
A
#
# COMPACT_ATOMS: atom_id res chain seq x y z
N MET A 1 -30.38 -7.54 -9.55
CA MET A 1 -29.87 -7.25 -9.54
C MET A 1 -29.04 -6.77 -9.73
N ASN A 2 -28.82 -6.43 -9.95
CA ASN A 2 -27.96 -6.08 -10.17
C ASN A 2 -26.96 -6.04 -9.63
N ASP A 3 -26.34 -5.97 -9.91
CA ASP A 3 -25.37 -6.28 -9.48
C ASP A 3 -24.38 -5.34 -9.37
N ASP A 4 -24.52 -4.37 -8.67
CA ASP A 4 -23.61 -3.32 -8.47
C ASP A 4 -22.35 -3.79 -7.83
N SER A 5 -22.37 -4.94 -7.26
CA SER A 5 -21.17 -5.44 -6.58
C SER A 5 -20.01 -5.60 -7.53
N GLN A 6 -20.22 -5.78 -8.83
CA GLN A 6 -19.09 -5.87 -9.71
C GLN A 6 -18.40 -4.55 -9.92
N TYR A 7 -19.03 -3.44 -9.62
CA TYR A 7 -18.43 -2.14 -9.81
C TYR A 7 -17.96 -1.54 -8.52
N ASN A 8 -18.53 -1.99 -7.41
CA ASN A 8 -18.24 -1.36 -6.13
C ASN A 8 -17.63 -2.32 -5.14
N HIS A 9 -17.15 -3.43 -5.60
CA HIS A 9 -16.64 -4.38 -4.64
C HIS A 9 -15.29 -3.94 -4.12
N ALA A 10 -15.01 -4.36 -2.90
CA ALA A 10 -13.73 -4.11 -2.28
C ALA A 10 -12.81 -5.28 -2.54
N ILE A 11 -11.53 -4.99 -2.58
CA ILE A 11 -10.50 -6.01 -2.58
C ILE A 11 -9.74 -5.91 -1.27
N LYS A 12 -9.07 -6.97 -0.91
CA LYS A 12 -8.22 -6.98 0.27
C LYS A 12 -6.78 -7.08 -0.14
N VAL A 13 -5.96 -6.23 0.45
CA VAL A 13 -4.53 -6.31 0.23
C VAL A 13 -3.83 -6.45 1.57
N LYS A 14 -2.70 -7.09 1.56
CA LYS A 14 -1.90 -7.26 2.76
C LYS A 14 -0.74 -6.30 2.70
N LEU A 15 -0.57 -5.51 3.74
CA LEU A 15 0.54 -4.60 3.83
C LEU A 15 1.63 -5.19 4.70
N LEU A 16 2.84 -5.14 4.21
CA LEU A 16 4.02 -5.50 5.00
C LEU A 16 4.74 -4.20 5.31
N LEU A 17 4.88 -3.92 6.60
CA LEU A 17 5.39 -2.63 7.05
C LEU A 17 6.76 -2.81 7.66
N PHE A 18 7.69 -1.93 7.28
CA PHE A 18 9.08 -2.05 7.71
C PHE A 18 9.54 -0.76 8.38
N GLY A 19 10.55 -0.89 9.23
CA GLY A 19 11.24 0.25 9.81
C GLY A 19 10.31 1.25 10.47
N SER A 20 10.52 2.52 10.19
CA SER A 20 9.74 3.57 10.81
C SER A 20 8.26 3.51 10.46
N ILE A 21 7.94 2.96 9.30
CA ILE A 21 6.53 2.82 8.95
C ILE A 21 5.85 1.82 9.86
N ALA A 22 6.52 0.70 10.14
CA ALA A 22 5.98 -0.28 11.09
C ALA A 22 5.79 0.35 12.46
N GLU A 23 6.71 1.22 12.86
CA GLU A 23 6.60 1.88 14.15
C GLU A 23 5.39 2.81 14.20
N ILE A 24 5.16 3.55 13.14
CA ILE A 24 4.02 4.46 13.08
C ILE A 24 2.72 3.69 13.23
N PHE A 25 2.61 2.55 12.58
CA PHE A 25 1.38 1.76 12.62
C PHE A 25 1.30 0.84 13.83
N GLY A 26 2.42 0.62 14.51
CA GLY A 26 2.44 -0.27 15.65
C GLY A 26 2.33 -1.73 15.30
N ARG A 27 2.61 -2.10 14.08
CA ARG A 27 2.51 -3.49 13.64
C ARG A 27 3.31 -3.70 12.37
N LYS A 28 3.62 -4.96 12.10
CA LYS A 28 4.46 -5.31 10.96
C LYS A 28 3.65 -5.71 9.73
N ASN A 29 2.42 -6.05 9.92
CA ASN A 29 1.56 -6.36 8.78
C ASN A 29 0.14 -5.98 9.12
N LEU A 30 -0.66 -5.82 8.07
CA LEU A 30 -1.99 -5.28 8.20
C LEU A 30 -2.76 -5.62 6.94
N GLU A 31 -3.98 -6.10 7.10
CA GLU A 31 -4.86 -6.26 5.95
C GLU A 31 -5.78 -5.07 5.86
N VAL A 32 -5.95 -4.56 4.66
CA VAL A 32 -6.86 -3.45 4.44
C VAL A 32 -7.77 -3.77 3.26
N ALA A 33 -8.99 -3.27 3.35
CA ALA A 33 -9.93 -3.37 2.24
C ALA A 33 -9.91 -2.04 1.51
N VAL A 34 -9.81 -2.09 0.20
CA VAL A 34 -9.83 -0.91 -0.63
C VAL A 34 -10.77 -1.15 -1.79
N GLU A 35 -11.23 -0.09 -2.40
CA GLU A 35 -12.10 -0.22 -3.55
C GLU A 35 -11.35 -0.77 -4.74
N TYR A 36 -12.03 -1.58 -5.52
CA TYR A 36 -11.48 -2.05 -6.77
C TYR A 36 -11.03 -0.84 -7.60
N GLY A 37 -9.87 -0.92 -8.18
CA GLY A 37 -9.33 0.18 -8.96
C GLY A 37 -8.42 1.13 -8.20
N THR A 38 -8.31 0.94 -6.89
CA THR A 38 -7.42 1.79 -6.09
C THR A 38 -5.98 1.58 -6.53
N THR A 39 -5.25 2.68 -6.69
CA THR A 39 -3.84 2.62 -7.04
C THR A 39 -2.98 2.66 -5.80
N VAL A 40 -1.69 2.33 -5.99
CA VAL A 40 -0.72 2.42 -4.89
C VAL A 40 -0.69 3.84 -4.35
N ASN A 41 -0.63 4.85 -5.23
CA ASN A 41 -0.62 6.25 -4.78
C ASN A 41 -1.82 6.58 -3.92
N GLN A 42 -2.99 6.12 -4.30
CA GLN A 42 -4.19 6.39 -3.52
C GLN A 42 -4.13 5.72 -2.16
N LEU A 43 -3.61 4.51 -2.12
CA LEU A 43 -3.46 3.82 -0.84
C LEU A 43 -2.50 4.56 0.07
N ILE A 44 -1.35 4.95 -0.45
CA ILE A 44 -0.36 5.66 0.35
C ILE A 44 -0.93 6.98 0.88
N SER A 45 -1.69 7.67 0.06
CA SER A 45 -2.29 8.94 0.48
C SER A 45 -3.18 8.80 1.69
N ARG A 46 -3.83 7.67 1.84
CA ARG A 46 -4.72 7.45 2.98
C ARG A 46 -3.99 7.40 4.30
N PHE A 47 -2.72 7.03 4.27
CA PHE A 47 -1.96 6.85 5.50
C PHE A 47 -1.40 8.14 6.04
N GLN A 48 -1.38 9.20 5.23
CA GLN A 48 -0.90 10.52 5.67
C GLN A 48 0.50 10.45 6.25
N LEU A 49 1.37 9.71 5.60
CA LEU A 49 2.75 9.62 6.03
C LEU A 49 3.45 10.95 5.77
N SER A 50 4.52 11.21 6.53
CA SER A 50 5.25 12.46 6.37
C SER A 50 5.88 12.54 4.99
N GLU A 51 6.16 13.75 4.55
CA GLU A 51 6.80 13.94 3.25
C GLU A 51 8.17 13.32 3.21
N GLN A 52 8.87 13.30 4.33
CA GLN A 52 10.18 12.69 4.39
C GLN A 52 10.11 11.21 4.07
N ILE A 53 9.09 10.54 4.57
CA ILE A 53 8.92 9.13 4.27
C ILE A 53 8.48 8.95 2.83
N ILE A 54 7.50 9.72 2.39
CA ILE A 54 6.94 9.56 1.05
C ILE A 54 7.97 9.81 -0.03
N SER A 55 8.84 10.80 0.16
CA SER A 55 9.78 11.16 -0.89
C SER A 55 10.80 10.07 -1.16
N GLY A 56 11.05 9.19 -0.20
CA GLY A 56 12.01 8.12 -0.41
C GLY A 56 11.47 6.73 -0.23
N ILE A 57 10.14 6.61 -0.14
CA ILE A 57 9.56 5.31 0.13
C ILE A 57 9.80 4.35 -1.04
N LYS A 58 10.09 3.11 -0.69
CA LYS A 58 10.17 2.05 -1.68
C LYS A 58 9.00 1.12 -1.47
N ILE A 59 8.43 0.67 -2.57
CA ILE A 59 7.25 -0.17 -2.52
C ILE A 59 7.47 -1.38 -3.39
N ALA A 60 7.13 -2.55 -2.85
CA ALA A 60 7.18 -3.77 -3.62
C ALA A 60 5.79 -4.38 -3.64
N ILE A 61 5.40 -4.93 -4.76
CA ILE A 61 4.14 -5.64 -4.90
C ILE A 61 4.47 -7.08 -5.22
N ASP A 62 4.00 -7.98 -4.37
CA ASP A 62 4.22 -9.41 -4.51
C ASP A 62 5.71 -9.72 -4.74
N GLY A 63 6.55 -9.01 -3.98
CA GLY A 63 7.97 -9.27 -3.99
C GLY A 63 8.76 -8.49 -5.02
N GLN A 64 8.13 -7.68 -5.83
CA GLN A 64 8.83 -6.92 -6.86
C GLN A 64 8.76 -5.42 -6.59
N ILE A 65 9.90 -4.77 -6.54
CA ILE A 65 9.94 -3.33 -6.34
C ILE A 65 9.39 -2.64 -7.57
N ILE A 66 8.52 -1.65 -7.35
CA ILE A 66 7.88 -0.92 -8.44
C ILE A 66 8.35 0.52 -8.43
N ASP A 67 8.37 1.12 -9.60
CA ASP A 67 8.67 2.54 -9.76
C ASP A 67 7.42 3.36 -10.04
N ASN A 68 6.45 2.75 -10.68
CA ASN A 68 5.24 3.45 -11.05
C ASN A 68 4.17 3.19 -10.00
N PHE A 69 3.82 4.21 -9.24
CA PHE A 69 2.85 4.06 -8.15
C PHE A 69 1.42 4.28 -8.62
N ASP A 70 1.22 4.49 -9.90
CA ASP A 70 -0.14 4.63 -10.43
C ASP A 70 -0.75 3.30 -10.85
N VAL A 71 -0.06 2.21 -10.55
CA VAL A 71 -0.61 0.88 -10.85
C VAL A 71 -1.75 0.57 -9.91
N GLN A 72 -2.72 -0.16 -10.41
CA GLN A 72 -3.85 -0.58 -9.61
C GLN A 72 -3.49 -1.78 -8.76
N LEU A 73 -4.08 -1.81 -7.57
CA LEU A 73 -3.89 -2.93 -6.66
C LEU A 73 -4.77 -4.09 -7.07
N SER A 74 -4.30 -5.30 -6.79
CA SER A 74 -5.06 -6.51 -7.08
C SER A 74 -5.46 -7.18 -5.78
N ASP A 75 -6.57 -7.90 -5.83
CA ASP A 75 -7.03 -8.62 -4.66
C ASP A 75 -5.97 -9.62 -4.20
N SER A 76 -5.75 -9.67 -2.91
CA SER A 76 -4.81 -10.59 -2.26
C SER A 76 -3.34 -10.25 -2.50
N SER A 77 -3.04 -9.11 -3.09
CA SER A 77 -1.64 -8.71 -3.26
C SER A 77 -0.99 -8.36 -1.94
N GLU A 78 0.31 -8.56 -1.87
CA GLU A 78 1.12 -8.11 -0.76
C GLU A 78 1.88 -6.86 -1.17
N ILE A 79 1.71 -5.81 -0.40
CA ILE A 79 2.33 -4.53 -0.67
C ILE A 79 3.32 -4.26 0.45
N ALA A 80 4.60 -4.24 0.13
CA ALA A 80 5.62 -3.94 1.12
C ALA A 80 5.94 -2.45 1.08
N LEU A 81 5.85 -1.81 2.23
CA LEU A 81 6.15 -0.39 2.37
C LEU A 81 7.45 -0.24 3.15
N MET A 82 8.47 0.23 2.48
CA MET A 82 9.80 0.35 3.06
C MET A 82 10.18 1.82 3.12
N PRO A 83 10.49 2.33 4.32
CA PRO A 83 10.84 3.75 4.41
C PRO A 83 12.19 4.02 3.76
N PRO A 84 12.50 5.29 3.50
CA PRO A 84 13.80 5.61 2.95
C PRO A 84 14.90 5.15 3.88
N PHE A 85 15.96 4.65 3.28
CA PHE A 85 17.09 4.21 4.05
C PHE A 85 17.86 5.44 4.50
N SER A 86 17.96 5.62 5.77
CA SER A 86 18.65 6.78 6.27
C SER A 86 20.04 6.44 6.69
N GLY A 87 20.57 5.47 6.33
CA GLY A 87 21.82 5.14 6.43
C GLY A 87 22.85 5.57 7.07
N GLY A 88 22.92 5.77 7.03
CA GLY A 88 23.88 6.05 7.50
C GLY A 88 24.81 5.37 7.84
#